data_ed3ee070686b7e7d188742dcd2e3a74d
#
_entry.id   ed3ee070686b7e7d188742dcd2e3a74d
#
_cell.length_a   1.000
_cell.length_b   1.000
_cell.length_c   1.000
_cell.angle_alpha   90.00
_cell.angle_beta   90.00
_cell.angle_gamma   90.00
#
_symmetry.space_group_name_H-M   'P 1'
#
loop_
_entity.id
_entity.type
_entity.pdbx_description
1 polymer ?
#
loop_
_entity_poly.entity_id
_entity_poly.type
_entity_poly.pdbx_seq_one_letter_code
_entity_poly.pdbx_strand_id
1 'polypeptide(L)'
;MTYCVALRLDKGLLFMSDTRTNAGVDNISTFRKMFTWSVEGDRVITIMTAGNLATTQAVISLLDERSVIPADRKQTLLAAPTMFQVARLVGDTLKEVIHSQAAEGQTAESTFGATIIVGGQIRGMEPRLFLVYPEGNFIEASDETPFFQAGETKYGRPIILRAFDPAMSFEDAIKLLFVSFDSTLKANLAVGMPLDLHAYRIDTFETGIQRRVPSDDPYFHAISSDWGRALKEAIDKLPDFSV
;
A
#
# COMPACT_ATOMS: atom_id res chain seq x y z
N MET A 1 11.87 6.83 -4.09
CA MET A 1 10.45 6.61 -4.46
C MET A 1 9.93 5.37 -3.75
N THR A 2 8.67 5.06 -3.84
CA THR A 2 7.98 3.96 -3.13
C THR A 2 7.01 3.33 -4.12
N TYR A 3 6.70 2.05 -3.97
CA TYR A 3 5.57 1.44 -4.65
C TYR A 3 4.73 0.66 -3.65
N CYS A 4 3.50 1.12 -3.42
CA CYS A 4 2.49 0.49 -2.58
C CYS A 4 1.25 0.18 -3.41
N VAL A 5 0.68 -0.99 -3.24
CA VAL A 5 -0.58 -1.43 -3.87
C VAL A 5 -1.47 -2.09 -2.84
N ALA A 6 -2.76 -1.73 -2.85
CA ALA A 6 -3.79 -2.45 -2.13
C ALA A 6 -4.93 -2.82 -3.07
N LEU A 7 -5.38 -4.06 -3.00
CA LEU A 7 -6.49 -4.62 -3.76
C LEU A 7 -7.65 -4.92 -2.83
N ARG A 8 -8.87 -4.57 -3.27
CA ARG A 8 -10.12 -5.03 -2.66
C ARG A 8 -10.61 -6.25 -3.44
N LEU A 9 -10.56 -7.41 -2.80
CA LEU A 9 -11.08 -8.68 -3.31
C LEU A 9 -12.43 -8.99 -2.67
N ASP A 10 -13.25 -9.79 -3.30
CA ASP A 10 -14.51 -10.31 -2.71
C ASP A 10 -14.24 -11.07 -1.40
N LYS A 11 -13.05 -11.65 -1.26
CA LYS A 11 -12.62 -12.46 -0.12
C LYS A 11 -11.83 -11.69 0.95
N GLY A 12 -11.62 -10.37 0.76
CA GLY A 12 -10.88 -9.52 1.70
C GLY A 12 -9.97 -8.50 1.07
N LEU A 13 -8.86 -8.18 1.73
CA LEU A 13 -7.93 -7.15 1.29
C LEU A 13 -6.52 -7.74 1.11
N LEU A 14 -5.82 -7.27 0.07
CA LEU A 14 -4.43 -7.64 -0.19
C LEU A 14 -3.59 -6.39 -0.31
N PHE A 15 -2.48 -6.34 0.42
CA PHE A 15 -1.55 -5.23 0.46
C PHE A 15 -0.14 -5.70 0.09
N MET A 16 0.58 -4.90 -0.70
CA MET A 16 2.00 -5.12 -0.98
C MET A 16 2.73 -3.79 -1.08
N SER A 17 3.91 -3.71 -0.48
CA SER A 17 4.79 -2.55 -0.58
C SER A 17 6.24 -2.95 -0.78
N ASP A 18 7.01 -2.11 -1.45
CA ASP A 18 8.47 -2.16 -1.37
C ASP A 18 8.96 -1.59 -0.04
N THR A 19 10.25 -1.74 0.22
CA THR A 19 10.89 -1.20 1.44
C THR A 19 12.09 -0.30 1.15
N ARG A 20 12.49 -0.17 -0.12
CA ARG A 20 13.65 0.66 -0.48
C ARG A 20 13.36 2.14 -0.29
N THR A 21 14.30 2.83 0.29
CA THR A 21 14.30 4.30 0.42
C THR A 21 15.66 4.83 0.00
N ASN A 22 15.65 5.82 -0.88
CA ASN A 22 16.86 6.45 -1.41
C ASN A 22 16.92 7.90 -0.92
N ALA A 23 18.00 8.25 -0.26
CA ALA A 23 18.35 9.64 0.06
C ALA A 23 19.56 10.03 -0.80
N GLY A 24 19.33 10.25 -2.10
CA GLY A 24 20.41 10.42 -3.09
C GLY A 24 20.77 9.12 -3.83
N VAL A 25 21.82 9.17 -4.67
CA VAL A 25 22.18 8.05 -5.56
C VAL A 25 22.84 6.90 -4.77
N ASP A 26 23.58 7.21 -3.73
CA ASP A 26 24.44 6.25 -3.00
C ASP A 26 23.93 5.88 -1.60
N ASN A 27 22.85 6.53 -1.11
CA ASN A 27 22.31 6.26 0.22
C ASN A 27 21.01 5.47 0.12
N ILE A 28 21.15 4.15 -0.06
CA ILE A 28 20.02 3.21 -0.12
C ILE A 28 19.82 2.59 1.26
N SER A 29 18.63 2.71 1.79
CA SER A 29 18.22 2.15 3.07
C SER A 29 16.91 1.36 2.93
N THR A 30 16.66 0.48 3.89
CA THR A 30 15.42 -0.31 3.97
C THR A 30 14.57 0.22 5.11
N PHE A 31 13.37 0.69 4.80
CA PHE A 31 12.37 1.13 5.79
C PHE A 31 11.03 0.45 5.54
N ARG A 32 10.38 0.07 6.63
CA ARG A 32 9.02 -0.44 6.57
C ARG A 32 8.07 0.67 6.09
N LYS A 33 7.18 0.33 5.18
CA LYS A 33 6.15 1.23 4.64
C LYS A 33 4.73 0.71 4.89
N MET A 34 4.61 -0.51 5.41
CA MET A 34 3.36 -1.18 5.75
C MET A 34 3.30 -1.46 7.25
N PHE A 35 2.21 -1.07 7.89
CA PHE A 35 1.97 -1.17 9.32
C PHE A 35 0.57 -1.74 9.55
N THR A 36 0.43 -2.60 10.57
CA THR A 36 -0.86 -3.25 10.87
C THR A 36 -1.16 -3.13 12.36
N TRP A 37 -2.37 -2.73 12.68
CA TRP A 37 -2.96 -2.71 14.01
C TRP A 37 -4.12 -3.69 14.04
N SER A 38 -4.24 -4.48 15.09
CA SER A 38 -5.33 -5.43 15.26
C SER A 38 -5.77 -5.54 16.70
N VAL A 39 -7.06 -5.77 16.87
CA VAL A 39 -7.66 -6.30 18.10
C VAL A 39 -8.35 -7.58 17.71
N GLU A 40 -7.85 -8.70 18.22
CA GLU A 40 -8.34 -10.04 17.87
C GLU A 40 -9.86 -10.12 18.05
N GLY A 41 -10.52 -10.64 17.05
CA GLY A 41 -11.97 -10.78 17.03
C GLY A 41 -12.76 -9.47 16.89
N ASP A 42 -12.11 -8.30 16.73
CA ASP A 42 -12.79 -7.00 16.57
C ASP A 42 -12.37 -6.25 15.30
N ARG A 43 -11.08 -6.06 15.06
CA ARG A 43 -10.62 -5.28 13.92
C ARG A 43 -9.23 -5.61 13.44
N VAL A 44 -9.00 -5.36 12.15
CA VAL A 44 -7.69 -5.32 11.52
C VAL A 44 -7.61 -4.08 10.65
N ILE A 45 -6.55 -3.29 10.82
CA ILE A 45 -6.30 -2.06 10.08
C ILE A 45 -4.87 -2.11 9.54
N THR A 46 -4.71 -1.91 8.23
CA THR A 46 -3.41 -1.85 7.58
C THR A 46 -3.24 -0.51 6.90
N ILE A 47 -2.09 0.10 7.11
CA ILE A 47 -1.70 1.38 6.54
C ILE A 47 -0.42 1.18 5.74
N MET A 48 -0.38 1.72 4.51
CA MET A 48 0.83 1.82 3.71
C MET A 48 1.12 3.28 3.38
N THR A 49 2.40 3.65 3.43
CA THR A 49 2.84 5.04 3.29
C THR A 49 3.78 5.23 2.10
N ALA A 50 3.60 6.33 1.35
CA ALA A 50 4.47 6.74 0.26
C ALA A 50 4.71 8.25 0.31
N GLY A 51 5.90 8.71 -0.02
CA GLY A 51 6.26 10.13 -0.05
C GLY A 51 7.43 10.47 0.87
N ASN A 52 7.39 11.62 1.52
CA ASN A 52 8.45 12.05 2.43
C ASN A 52 8.56 11.12 3.65
N LEU A 53 9.77 10.57 3.87
CA LEU A 53 9.98 9.57 4.92
C LEU A 53 9.79 10.14 6.32
N ALA A 54 10.29 11.36 6.58
CA ALA A 54 10.15 11.99 7.90
C ALA A 54 8.67 12.22 8.23
N THR A 55 7.90 12.71 7.26
CA THR A 55 6.44 12.90 7.39
C THR A 55 5.74 11.58 7.67
N THR A 56 6.02 10.53 6.88
CA THR A 56 5.35 9.23 7.05
C THR A 56 5.70 8.57 8.38
N GLN A 57 6.96 8.66 8.83
CA GLN A 57 7.37 8.15 10.14
C GLN A 57 6.70 8.92 11.29
N ALA A 58 6.61 10.25 11.20
CA ALA A 58 5.94 11.05 12.21
C ALA A 58 4.44 10.72 12.31
N VAL A 59 3.77 10.53 11.17
CA VAL A 59 2.36 10.10 11.15
C VAL A 59 2.18 8.76 11.86
N ILE A 60 3.00 7.76 11.52
CA ILE A 60 2.90 6.42 12.13
C ILE A 60 3.19 6.50 13.64
N SER A 61 4.23 7.22 14.06
CA SER A 61 4.55 7.40 15.49
C SER A 61 3.41 8.05 16.26
N LEU A 62 2.78 9.10 15.72
CA LEU A 62 1.63 9.76 16.35
C LEU A 62 0.40 8.83 16.46
N LEU A 63 0.14 8.01 15.42
CA LEU A 63 -0.95 7.04 15.44
C LEU A 63 -0.70 5.94 16.48
N ASP A 64 0.55 5.46 16.60
CA ASP A 64 0.95 4.50 17.62
C ASP A 64 0.82 5.07 19.04
N GLU A 65 1.39 6.25 19.29
CA GLU A 65 1.30 6.92 20.59
C GLU A 65 -0.14 7.13 21.03
N ARG A 66 -1.01 7.60 20.12
CA ARG A 66 -2.43 7.78 20.38
C ARG A 66 -3.16 6.47 20.69
N SER A 67 -2.66 5.35 20.17
CA SER A 67 -3.25 4.02 20.41
C SER A 67 -2.87 3.42 21.77
N VAL A 68 -1.75 3.86 22.35
CA VAL A 68 -1.25 3.40 23.67
C VAL A 68 -1.78 4.25 24.83
N ILE A 69 -2.06 5.54 24.60
CA ILE A 69 -2.54 6.46 25.64
C ILE A 69 -4.04 6.20 25.92
N PRO A 70 -4.50 6.20 27.20
CA PRO A 70 -5.90 5.98 27.55
C PRO A 70 -6.88 6.85 26.75
N ALA A 71 -7.99 6.24 26.34
CA ALA A 71 -8.96 6.75 25.36
C ALA A 71 -9.67 8.07 25.70
N ASP A 72 -9.45 8.63 26.88
CA ASP A 72 -10.10 9.85 27.37
C ASP A 72 -9.55 11.16 26.74
N ARG A 73 -8.49 11.07 25.93
CA ARG A 73 -7.82 12.26 25.38
C ARG A 73 -7.92 12.48 23.87
N LYS A 74 -7.98 11.44 23.02
CA LYS A 74 -8.13 11.58 21.55
C LYS A 74 -8.69 10.28 20.94
N GLN A 75 -9.34 10.38 19.78
CA GLN A 75 -9.71 9.20 18.99
C GLN A 75 -8.45 8.42 18.56
N THR A 76 -8.51 7.10 18.64
CA THR A 76 -7.42 6.19 18.25
C THR A 76 -7.88 5.27 17.14
N LEU A 77 -6.92 4.66 16.41
CA LEU A 77 -7.23 3.64 15.40
C LEU A 77 -8.04 2.48 16.00
N LEU A 78 -7.68 2.08 17.22
CA LEU A 78 -8.28 0.95 17.91
C LEU A 78 -9.65 1.26 18.56
N ALA A 79 -10.00 2.54 18.69
CA ALA A 79 -11.29 2.98 19.27
C ALA A 79 -12.25 3.60 18.23
N ALA A 80 -11.78 3.84 17.00
CA ALA A 80 -12.61 4.39 15.94
C ALA A 80 -13.79 3.47 15.62
N PRO A 81 -15.05 4.00 15.52
CA PRO A 81 -16.22 3.14 15.35
C PRO A 81 -16.39 2.60 13.93
N THR A 82 -15.75 3.22 12.92
CA THR A 82 -15.86 2.82 11.51
C THR A 82 -14.53 3.02 10.78
N MET A 83 -14.34 2.29 9.67
CA MET A 83 -13.16 2.49 8.80
C MET A 83 -13.12 3.89 8.17
N PHE A 84 -14.26 4.54 7.97
CA PHE A 84 -14.32 5.96 7.56
C PHE A 84 -13.69 6.88 8.64
N GLN A 85 -13.98 6.63 9.92
CA GLN A 85 -13.38 7.40 11.02
C GLN A 85 -11.87 7.11 11.15
N VAL A 86 -11.45 5.87 10.87
CA VAL A 86 -10.02 5.54 10.78
C VAL A 86 -9.35 6.33 9.67
N ALA A 87 -9.90 6.35 8.45
CA ALA A 87 -9.34 7.10 7.32
C ALA A 87 -9.30 8.61 7.62
N ARG A 88 -10.34 9.16 8.26
CA ARG A 88 -10.37 10.56 8.70
C ARG A 88 -9.28 10.87 9.73
N LEU A 89 -9.12 10.01 10.75
CA LEU A 89 -8.05 10.18 11.74
C LEU A 89 -6.66 10.17 11.10
N VAL A 90 -6.41 9.28 10.15
CA VAL A 90 -5.16 9.23 9.40
C VAL A 90 -4.95 10.50 8.58
N GLY A 91 -6.00 10.97 7.89
CA GLY A 91 -5.95 12.22 7.11
C GLY A 91 -5.68 13.46 7.97
N ASP A 92 -6.38 13.58 9.10
CA ASP A 92 -6.20 14.67 10.05
C ASP A 92 -4.77 14.67 10.64
N THR A 93 -4.23 13.46 10.97
CA THR A 93 -2.86 13.31 11.46
C THR A 93 -1.82 13.65 10.38
N LEU A 94 -2.03 13.23 9.13
CA LEU A 94 -1.15 13.57 8.02
C LEU A 94 -1.10 15.08 7.80
N LYS A 95 -2.24 15.73 7.77
CA LYS A 95 -2.36 17.18 7.64
C LYS A 95 -1.67 17.90 8.80
N GLU A 96 -1.88 17.47 10.05
CA GLU A 96 -1.22 18.00 11.24
C GLU A 96 0.31 17.95 11.10
N VAL A 97 0.86 16.80 10.69
CA VAL A 97 2.32 16.63 10.53
C VAL A 97 2.86 17.51 9.40
N ILE A 98 2.22 17.52 8.22
CA ILE A 98 2.67 18.35 7.10
C ILE A 98 2.72 19.82 7.50
N HIS A 99 1.68 20.34 8.15
CA HIS A 99 1.62 21.73 8.57
C HIS A 99 2.66 22.06 9.66
N SER A 100 2.93 21.15 10.58
CA SER A 100 3.92 21.36 11.64
C SER A 100 5.37 21.41 11.13
N GLN A 101 5.65 20.80 9.98
CA GLN A 101 6.99 20.74 9.38
C GLN A 101 7.27 21.87 8.39
N ALA A 102 6.23 22.57 7.92
CA ALA A 102 6.39 23.66 6.98
C ALA A 102 6.73 24.98 7.71
N ALA A 103 7.80 25.64 7.29
CA ALA A 103 8.09 27.01 7.70
C ALA A 103 7.09 27.97 7.03
N GLU A 104 6.81 29.13 7.66
CA GLU A 104 5.99 30.16 7.07
C GLU A 104 6.45 30.52 5.64
N GLY A 105 5.53 30.48 4.68
CA GLY A 105 5.80 30.82 3.27
C GLY A 105 6.30 29.69 2.37
N GLN A 106 6.50 28.46 2.88
CA GLN A 106 6.77 27.29 2.05
C GLN A 106 5.46 26.60 1.64
N THR A 107 5.41 26.10 0.39
CA THR A 107 4.36 25.18 -0.03
C THR A 107 4.62 23.80 0.63
N ALA A 108 4.04 23.62 1.80
CA ALA A 108 4.23 22.43 2.66
C ALA A 108 4.03 21.11 1.92
N GLU A 109 3.04 21.08 1.04
CA GLU A 109 2.61 19.89 0.30
C GLU A 109 3.66 19.40 -0.71
N SER A 110 4.41 20.28 -1.34
CA SER A 110 5.41 19.88 -2.35
C SER A 110 6.67 19.24 -1.74
N THR A 111 7.03 19.63 -0.52
CA THR A 111 8.28 19.17 0.14
C THR A 111 8.01 18.05 1.13
N PHE A 112 6.91 18.14 1.88
CA PHE A 112 6.57 17.21 2.97
C PHE A 112 5.40 16.29 2.63
N GLY A 113 4.94 16.31 1.37
CA GLY A 113 3.80 15.53 0.91
C GLY A 113 3.99 14.03 1.08
N ALA A 114 2.93 13.37 1.52
CA ALA A 114 2.82 11.93 1.58
C ALA A 114 1.41 11.49 1.17
N THR A 115 1.33 10.29 0.61
CA THR A 115 0.06 9.62 0.28
C THR A 115 -0.01 8.34 1.09
N ILE A 116 -1.17 8.05 1.65
CA ILE A 116 -1.36 6.90 2.53
C ILE A 116 -2.51 6.06 2.02
N ILE A 117 -2.31 4.74 1.94
CA ILE A 117 -3.38 3.77 1.71
C ILE A 117 -3.79 3.21 3.07
N VAL A 118 -5.09 3.24 3.36
CA VAL A 118 -5.68 2.72 4.60
C VAL A 118 -6.71 1.67 4.23
N GLY A 119 -6.58 0.47 4.76
CA GLY A 119 -7.58 -0.57 4.56
C GLY A 119 -7.76 -1.41 5.81
N GLY A 120 -8.91 -2.05 5.94
CA GLY A 120 -9.20 -2.90 7.07
C GLY A 120 -10.66 -3.21 7.23
N GLN A 121 -10.96 -3.91 8.32
CA GLN A 121 -12.33 -4.26 8.70
C GLN A 121 -12.53 -4.09 10.20
N ILE A 122 -13.70 -3.63 10.59
CA ILE A 122 -14.19 -3.57 11.96
C ILE A 122 -15.40 -4.49 12.06
N ARG A 123 -15.52 -5.24 13.15
CA ARG A 123 -16.60 -6.23 13.37
C ARG A 123 -17.98 -5.62 13.09
N GLY A 124 -18.79 -6.37 12.33
CA GLY A 124 -20.13 -5.95 11.92
C GLY A 124 -20.17 -5.00 10.74
N MET A 125 -19.03 -4.73 10.09
CA MET A 125 -18.94 -3.89 8.89
C MET A 125 -18.16 -4.61 7.79
N GLU A 126 -18.39 -4.19 6.54
CA GLU A 126 -17.61 -4.65 5.39
C GLU A 126 -16.17 -4.14 5.44
N PRO A 127 -15.21 -4.87 4.85
CA PRO A 127 -13.85 -4.38 4.67
C PRO A 127 -13.85 -3.18 3.71
N ARG A 128 -13.10 -2.14 4.07
CA ARG A 128 -13.02 -0.89 3.30
C ARG A 128 -11.58 -0.52 3.02
N LEU A 129 -11.36 0.16 1.89
CA LEU A 129 -10.06 0.59 1.42
C LEU A 129 -10.12 2.06 1.00
N PHE A 130 -9.16 2.87 1.47
CA PHE A 130 -9.10 4.31 1.23
C PHE A 130 -7.72 4.75 0.75
N LEU A 131 -7.70 5.80 -0.08
CA LEU A 131 -6.50 6.55 -0.46
C LEU A 131 -6.58 7.94 0.13
N VAL A 132 -5.66 8.26 1.02
CA VAL A 132 -5.54 9.54 1.72
C VAL A 132 -4.49 10.41 1.05
N TYR A 133 -4.87 11.63 0.69
CA TYR A 133 -4.02 12.62 0.03
C TYR A 133 -3.29 13.52 1.04
N PRO A 134 -2.23 14.25 0.60
CA PRO A 134 -1.45 15.12 1.47
C PRO A 134 -2.28 16.19 2.21
N GLU A 135 -3.38 16.64 1.59
CA GLU A 135 -4.32 17.63 2.13
C GLU A 135 -5.19 17.07 3.27
N GLY A 136 -5.09 15.76 3.54
CA GLY A 136 -5.85 15.05 4.57
C GLY A 136 -7.23 14.57 4.12
N ASN A 137 -7.66 14.92 2.91
CA ASN A 137 -8.85 14.34 2.30
C ASN A 137 -8.56 12.94 1.75
N PHE A 138 -9.61 12.18 1.47
CA PHE A 138 -9.46 10.80 1.01
C PHE A 138 -10.62 10.37 0.11
N ILE A 139 -10.35 9.36 -0.70
CA ILE A 139 -11.34 8.65 -1.51
C ILE A 139 -11.41 7.19 -1.08
N GLU A 140 -12.55 6.56 -1.35
CA GLU A 140 -12.80 5.15 -1.06
C GLU A 140 -12.81 4.31 -2.34
N ALA A 141 -12.31 3.09 -2.25
CA ALA A 141 -12.41 2.11 -3.33
C ALA A 141 -13.87 1.71 -3.57
N SER A 142 -14.22 1.57 -4.83
CA SER A 142 -15.53 1.14 -5.31
C SER A 142 -15.41 -0.10 -6.20
N ASP A 143 -16.53 -0.60 -6.68
CA ASP A 143 -16.52 -1.72 -7.64
C ASP A 143 -15.87 -1.33 -8.97
N GLU A 144 -15.97 -0.05 -9.36
CA GLU A 144 -15.33 0.49 -10.56
C GLU A 144 -13.83 0.81 -10.34
N THR A 145 -13.43 1.05 -9.09
CA THR A 145 -12.04 1.33 -8.71
C THR A 145 -11.67 0.47 -7.50
N PRO A 146 -11.46 -0.84 -7.70
CA PRO A 146 -11.30 -1.79 -6.60
C PRO A 146 -9.88 -1.87 -6.05
N PHE A 147 -8.97 -0.98 -6.44
CA PHE A 147 -7.61 -0.95 -5.95
C PHE A 147 -7.03 0.46 -5.88
N PHE A 148 -6.02 0.63 -5.03
CA PHE A 148 -5.22 1.84 -4.97
C PHE A 148 -3.73 1.55 -5.07
N GLN A 149 -3.03 2.54 -5.63
CA GLN A 149 -1.57 2.59 -5.70
C GLN A 149 -1.08 3.91 -5.11
N ALA A 150 0.07 3.88 -4.45
CA ALA A 150 0.76 5.06 -3.95
C ALA A 150 2.25 5.01 -4.29
N GLY A 151 2.83 6.17 -4.54
CA GLY A 151 4.23 6.31 -4.96
C GLY A 151 4.42 6.15 -6.46
N GLU A 152 5.20 5.17 -6.91
CA GLU A 152 5.40 4.89 -8.33
C GLU A 152 4.21 4.10 -8.89
N THR A 153 3.38 4.75 -9.70
CA THR A 153 2.13 4.14 -10.17
C THR A 153 2.15 3.76 -11.65
N LYS A 154 3.20 4.12 -12.40
CA LYS A 154 3.20 4.01 -13.86
C LYS A 154 3.46 2.60 -14.37
N TYR A 155 4.50 1.93 -13.84
CA TYR A 155 5.01 0.70 -14.45
C TYR A 155 4.21 -0.54 -14.08
N GLY A 156 3.69 -0.60 -12.86
CA GLY A 156 2.88 -1.72 -12.38
C GLY A 156 1.39 -1.62 -12.71
N ARG A 157 0.87 -0.40 -12.92
CA ARG A 157 -0.56 -0.15 -13.17
C ARG A 157 -1.13 -0.87 -14.40
N PRO A 158 -0.45 -0.88 -15.57
CA PRO A 158 -0.98 -1.56 -16.75
C PRO A 158 -1.21 -3.05 -16.54
N ILE A 159 -0.41 -3.70 -15.69
CA ILE A 159 -0.57 -5.11 -15.34
C ILE A 159 -1.86 -5.32 -14.55
N ILE A 160 -2.05 -4.51 -13.51
CA ILE A 160 -3.24 -4.61 -12.65
C ILE A 160 -4.52 -4.31 -13.44
N LEU A 161 -4.55 -3.22 -14.21
CA LEU A 161 -5.73 -2.82 -15.00
C LEU A 161 -6.17 -3.87 -16.02
N ARG A 162 -5.26 -4.70 -16.53
CA ARG A 162 -5.56 -5.70 -17.55
C ARG A 162 -5.99 -7.06 -16.99
N ALA A 163 -5.51 -7.40 -15.80
CA ALA A 163 -5.62 -8.76 -15.30
C ALA A 163 -6.28 -8.87 -13.91
N PHE A 164 -6.54 -7.76 -13.23
CA PHE A 164 -7.19 -7.80 -11.93
C PHE A 164 -8.69 -8.05 -12.06
N ASP A 165 -9.18 -8.99 -11.27
CA ASP A 165 -10.59 -9.29 -11.06
C ASP A 165 -10.81 -9.44 -9.54
N PRO A 166 -11.78 -8.73 -8.93
CA PRO A 166 -12.09 -8.86 -7.51
C PRO A 166 -12.41 -10.29 -7.04
N ALA A 167 -12.91 -11.13 -7.94
CA ALA A 167 -13.23 -12.53 -7.66
C ALA A 167 -12.00 -13.46 -7.58
N MET A 168 -10.80 -12.97 -7.88
CA MET A 168 -9.54 -13.74 -7.81
C MET A 168 -9.35 -14.41 -6.45
N SER A 169 -8.63 -15.54 -6.45
CA SER A 169 -8.06 -16.09 -5.23
C SER A 169 -6.93 -15.17 -4.68
N PHE A 170 -6.61 -15.29 -3.40
CA PHE A 170 -5.44 -14.57 -2.85
C PHE A 170 -4.15 -14.97 -3.56
N GLU A 171 -3.99 -16.23 -3.90
CA GLU A 171 -2.83 -16.78 -4.59
C GLU A 171 -2.64 -16.13 -5.97
N ASP A 172 -3.72 -16.00 -6.75
CA ASP A 172 -3.67 -15.35 -8.07
C ASP A 172 -3.46 -13.84 -7.95
N ALA A 173 -4.09 -13.19 -6.98
CA ALA A 173 -3.90 -11.77 -6.73
C ALA A 173 -2.46 -11.46 -6.25
N ILE A 174 -1.85 -12.32 -5.41
CA ILE A 174 -0.44 -12.20 -5.01
C ILE A 174 0.48 -12.37 -6.22
N LYS A 175 0.21 -13.36 -7.07
CA LYS A 175 0.96 -13.57 -8.32
C LYS A 175 0.87 -12.33 -9.22
N LEU A 176 -0.32 -11.76 -9.40
CA LEU A 176 -0.53 -10.52 -10.15
C LEU A 176 0.28 -9.36 -9.57
N LEU A 177 0.28 -9.18 -8.25
CA LEU A 177 1.08 -8.15 -7.60
C LEU A 177 2.59 -8.39 -7.79
N PHE A 178 3.08 -9.63 -7.73
CA PHE A 178 4.48 -9.90 -8.02
C PHE A 178 4.87 -9.51 -9.45
N VAL A 179 4.05 -9.79 -10.44
CA VAL A 179 4.27 -9.34 -11.83
C VAL A 179 4.28 -7.82 -11.93
N SER A 180 3.36 -7.15 -11.24
CA SER A 180 3.29 -5.69 -11.17
C SER A 180 4.54 -5.07 -10.52
N PHE A 181 5.01 -5.65 -9.42
CA PHE A 181 6.24 -5.24 -8.73
C PHE A 181 7.49 -5.54 -9.57
N ASP A 182 7.58 -6.71 -10.21
CA ASP A 182 8.69 -7.04 -11.11
C ASP A 182 8.85 -6.01 -12.24
N SER A 183 7.74 -5.64 -12.87
CA SER A 183 7.73 -4.61 -13.92
C SER A 183 8.20 -3.26 -13.40
N THR A 184 7.82 -2.90 -12.16
CA THR A 184 8.23 -1.65 -11.53
C THR A 184 9.70 -1.68 -11.12
N LEU A 185 10.16 -2.78 -10.52
CA LEU A 185 11.56 -2.96 -10.08
C LEU A 185 12.55 -2.90 -11.26
N LYS A 186 12.17 -3.41 -12.43
CA LYS A 186 12.99 -3.36 -13.65
C LYS A 186 13.03 -1.97 -14.28
N ALA A 187 11.99 -1.16 -14.09
CA ALA A 187 11.87 0.15 -14.71
C ALA A 187 12.31 1.31 -13.80
N ASN A 188 12.32 1.13 -12.48
CA ASN A 188 12.59 2.19 -11.51
C ASN A 188 13.51 1.70 -10.38
N LEU A 189 14.77 2.12 -10.42
CA LEU A 189 15.79 1.77 -9.41
C LEU A 189 15.49 2.28 -7.99
N ALA A 190 14.59 3.24 -7.85
CA ALA A 190 14.22 3.79 -6.55
C ALA A 190 13.19 2.90 -5.79
N VAL A 191 12.60 1.91 -6.45
CA VAL A 191 11.76 0.85 -5.85
C VAL A 191 12.61 -0.40 -5.70
N GLY A 192 12.50 -1.12 -4.59
CA GLY A 192 13.37 -2.28 -4.38
C GLY A 192 12.96 -3.22 -3.26
N MET A 193 13.53 -4.42 -3.37
CA MET A 193 13.39 -5.48 -2.36
C MET A 193 14.03 -5.09 -1.01
N PRO A 194 13.61 -5.74 0.10
CA PRO A 194 12.53 -6.74 0.21
C PRO A 194 11.13 -6.13 0.01
N LEU A 195 10.13 -6.98 -0.28
CA LEU A 195 8.73 -6.57 -0.32
C LEU A 195 8.01 -7.02 0.95
N ASP A 196 7.08 -6.20 1.44
CA ASP A 196 6.16 -6.57 2.51
C ASP A 196 4.79 -6.91 1.90
N LEU A 197 4.22 -8.05 2.31
CA LEU A 197 2.92 -8.57 1.89
C LEU A 197 2.02 -8.75 3.11
N HIS A 198 0.75 -8.34 2.99
CA HIS A 198 -0.30 -8.65 3.96
C HIS A 198 -1.58 -9.06 3.22
N ALA A 199 -2.11 -10.24 3.54
CA ALA A 199 -3.39 -10.74 3.04
C ALA A 199 -4.36 -10.92 4.20
N TYR A 200 -5.45 -10.16 4.18
CA TYR A 200 -6.52 -10.18 5.17
C TYR A 200 -7.77 -10.82 4.57
N ARG A 201 -8.25 -11.90 5.17
CA ARG A 201 -9.52 -12.54 4.78
C ARG A 201 -10.69 -11.88 5.51
N ILE A 202 -11.74 -11.57 4.76
CA ILE A 202 -12.98 -11.00 5.30
C ILE A 202 -13.51 -11.81 6.49
N ASP A 203 -14.01 -11.10 7.50
CA ASP A 203 -14.70 -11.62 8.70
C ASP A 203 -13.87 -12.52 9.63
N THR A 204 -12.56 -12.65 9.40
CA THR A 204 -11.71 -13.41 10.32
C THR A 204 -11.34 -12.61 11.59
N PHE A 205 -11.17 -11.29 11.46
CA PHE A 205 -10.67 -10.40 12.53
C PHE A 205 -9.37 -10.88 13.18
N GLU A 206 -8.60 -11.63 12.40
CA GLU A 206 -7.23 -12.05 12.70
C GLU A 206 -6.28 -11.27 11.81
N THR A 207 -5.03 -11.09 12.24
CA THR A 207 -4.03 -10.33 11.47
C THR A 207 -3.83 -10.87 10.06
N GLY A 208 -4.11 -12.16 9.83
CA GLY A 208 -3.96 -12.78 8.51
C GLY A 208 -2.50 -13.11 8.16
N ILE A 209 -2.22 -13.27 6.87
CA ILE A 209 -0.89 -13.64 6.38
C ILE A 209 -0.05 -12.38 6.22
N GLN A 210 1.01 -12.27 7.02
CA GLN A 210 2.05 -11.25 6.84
C GLN A 210 3.35 -11.93 6.46
N ARG A 211 3.96 -11.49 5.35
CA ARG A 211 5.22 -12.04 4.87
C ARG A 211 6.13 -10.95 4.32
N ARG A 212 7.41 -11.01 4.69
CA ARG A 212 8.47 -10.29 3.99
C ARG A 212 9.09 -11.20 2.95
N VAL A 213 9.12 -10.73 1.71
CA VAL A 213 9.69 -11.42 0.55
C VAL A 213 11.10 -10.85 0.35
N PRO A 214 12.16 -11.62 0.65
CA PRO A 214 13.53 -11.15 0.51
C PRO A 214 13.97 -11.09 -0.96
N SER A 215 15.10 -10.44 -1.21
CA SER A 215 15.63 -10.28 -2.58
C SER A 215 16.04 -11.59 -3.26
N ASP A 216 16.27 -12.64 -2.50
CA ASP A 216 16.64 -13.99 -2.94
C ASP A 216 15.47 -15.00 -2.90
N ASP A 217 14.23 -14.51 -2.77
CA ASP A 217 13.03 -15.38 -2.74
C ASP A 217 12.89 -16.14 -4.06
N PRO A 218 12.92 -17.50 -4.02
CA PRO A 218 12.94 -18.32 -5.22
C PRO A 218 11.62 -18.23 -6.00
N TYR A 219 10.49 -18.03 -5.31
CA TYR A 219 9.19 -17.91 -5.98
C TYR A 219 9.11 -16.58 -6.75
N PHE A 220 9.57 -15.46 -6.16
CA PHE A 220 9.62 -14.19 -6.86
C PHE A 220 10.54 -14.26 -8.09
N HIS A 221 11.71 -14.89 -7.98
CA HIS A 221 12.61 -15.10 -9.12
C HIS A 221 11.99 -15.94 -10.24
N ALA A 222 11.27 -17.00 -9.89
CA ALA A 222 10.55 -17.81 -10.87
C ALA A 222 9.48 -16.99 -11.61
N ILE A 223 8.66 -16.22 -10.86
CA ILE A 223 7.64 -15.33 -11.46
C ILE A 223 8.30 -14.31 -12.41
N SER A 224 9.38 -13.65 -12.00
CA SER A 224 10.10 -12.67 -12.82
C SER A 224 10.62 -13.27 -14.14
N SER A 225 11.23 -14.44 -14.06
CA SER A 225 11.76 -15.16 -15.23
C SER A 225 10.66 -15.62 -16.17
N ASP A 226 9.63 -16.28 -15.63
CA ASP A 226 8.53 -16.85 -16.40
C ASP A 226 7.67 -15.75 -17.04
N TRP A 227 7.44 -14.63 -16.34
CA TRP A 227 6.75 -13.49 -16.91
C TRP A 227 7.47 -12.90 -18.11
N GLY A 228 8.79 -12.74 -18.03
CA GLY A 228 9.61 -12.27 -19.15
C GLY A 228 9.53 -13.18 -20.37
N ARG A 229 9.49 -14.51 -20.15
CA ARG A 229 9.31 -15.51 -21.22
C ARG A 229 7.90 -15.44 -21.82
N ALA A 230 6.87 -15.43 -20.96
CA ALA A 230 5.48 -15.38 -21.39
C ALA A 230 5.15 -14.13 -22.21
N LEU A 231 5.73 -12.96 -21.87
CA LEU A 231 5.58 -11.75 -22.66
C LEU A 231 6.14 -11.90 -24.08
N LYS A 232 7.34 -12.48 -24.24
CA LYS A 232 7.94 -12.72 -25.57
C LYS A 232 7.07 -13.67 -26.38
N GLU A 233 6.64 -14.78 -25.80
CA GLU A 233 5.75 -15.74 -26.45
C GLU A 233 4.40 -15.14 -26.85
N ALA A 234 3.87 -14.20 -26.05
CA ALA A 234 2.64 -13.50 -26.37
C ALA A 234 2.83 -12.53 -27.55
N ILE A 235 3.95 -11.80 -27.60
CA ILE A 235 4.29 -10.88 -28.71
C ILE A 235 4.46 -11.69 -30.01
N ASP A 236 5.15 -12.80 -29.98
CA ASP A 236 5.38 -13.66 -31.16
C ASP A 236 4.08 -14.22 -31.78
N LYS A 237 2.99 -14.25 -31.00
CA LYS A 237 1.66 -14.69 -31.46
C LYS A 237 0.78 -13.56 -31.99
N LEU A 238 1.20 -12.30 -31.87
CA LEU A 238 0.46 -11.18 -32.44
C LEU A 238 0.64 -11.14 -33.98
N PRO A 239 -0.37 -10.64 -34.71
CA PRO A 239 -0.25 -10.51 -36.17
C PRO A 239 0.88 -9.56 -36.55
N ASP A 240 1.63 -9.93 -37.60
CA ASP A 240 2.69 -9.12 -38.15
C ASP A 240 2.14 -7.82 -38.78
N PHE A 241 2.89 -6.73 -38.62
CA PHE A 241 2.60 -5.51 -39.35
C PHE A 241 3.06 -5.65 -40.82
N SER A 242 2.14 -5.44 -41.73
CA SER A 242 2.47 -5.42 -43.17
C SER A 242 3.20 -4.11 -43.52
N VAL A 243 4.47 -4.22 -43.90
CA VAL A 243 5.34 -3.07 -44.35
C VAL A 243 5.15 -2.84 -45.82
#